data_89da8fffb3fa3b5daee5c782bf72e2ed
#
_entry.id   89da8fffb3fa3b5daee5c782bf72e2ed
#
_cell.length_a   1.000
_cell.length_b   1.000
_cell.length_c   1.000
_cell.angle_alpha   90.00
_cell.angle_beta   90.00
_cell.angle_gamma   90.00
#
_symmetry.space_group_name_H-M   'P 1'
#
loop_
_entity.id
_entity.type
_entity.pdbx_description
1 polymer ?
#
loop_
_entity_poly.entity_id
_entity_poly.type
_entity_poly.pdbx_seq_one_letter_code
_entity_poly.pdbx_strand_id
1 'polypeptide(L)'
;TVYGHSHLGHAKSYISFDVIVRYLRWSGYKVLYVQNITDVGHLTDDADEGEDKIEKQSRIDRVHPMQLAELYTRSYFEDMDALRLVRPDISPRATGHITEQIDLIQQLVNKGAAYAAKGSVYYDVGTFAGYGKLSGRSVEEMEAGARVEVNPDKRHPADFALWKKAEPGHILKWPSPWGVGFPGWHLECSAMSMKYLGESFDIHGGGLENQFPHHECEIAQSEGATGKPFVKYWLHNNMVTMDGQKMGKSLGNFVTLKDAFKTWPPEVIRFFVLQSHYRNTLDFSNEAVDGAAKGLEKLTNTLCTLRERIKEASATGAPSGVDLNVYQRAFVDAMNDDFNTPQAIAVLFDLSREVNRLLSNEGALDVGPLREIEAFFETFSDDILGLTLRETDRAADSHLETSLMEVIIDLRRELRRQKLWALSDRIRDGLGRLGIVLEDKKKDKTTWKKVR
;
A
#
# COMPACT_ATOMS: atom_id res chain seq x y z
N THR A 1 11.91 -6.32 0.36
CA THR A 1 13.06 -6.89 -0.36
C THR A 1 12.83 -6.78 -1.86
N VAL A 2 13.84 -6.27 -2.60
CA VAL A 2 13.72 -5.91 -4.03
C VAL A 2 14.16 -7.06 -4.95
N TYR A 3 13.39 -8.15 -4.98
CA TYR A 3 13.62 -9.31 -5.86
C TYR A 3 12.44 -9.64 -6.79
N GLY A 4 11.41 -8.81 -6.82
CA GLY A 4 10.22 -8.98 -7.65
C GLY A 4 9.38 -7.72 -7.72
N HIS A 5 8.39 -7.70 -8.62
CA HIS A 5 7.42 -6.60 -8.73
C HIS A 5 6.55 -6.48 -7.48
N SER A 6 6.09 -5.27 -7.20
CA SER A 6 5.15 -5.00 -6.12
C SER A 6 3.81 -5.71 -6.35
N HIS A 7 3.15 -6.09 -5.26
CA HIS A 7 1.85 -6.76 -5.27
C HIS A 7 0.85 -6.03 -4.35
N LEU A 8 -0.39 -6.48 -4.33
CA LEU A 8 -1.47 -5.86 -3.55
C LEU A 8 -1.16 -5.73 -2.05
N GLY A 9 -0.41 -6.66 -1.46
CA GLY A 9 0.06 -6.55 -0.07
C GLY A 9 0.96 -5.33 0.15
N HIS A 10 1.87 -5.04 -0.79
CA HIS A 10 2.67 -3.82 -0.75
C HIS A 10 1.79 -2.56 -0.88
N ALA A 11 0.81 -2.57 -1.80
CA ALA A 11 -0.12 -1.45 -1.95
C ALA A 11 -0.85 -1.18 -0.62
N LYS A 12 -1.38 -2.21 0.05
CA LYS A 12 -2.06 -2.05 1.33
C LYS A 12 -1.15 -1.42 2.37
N SER A 13 0.06 -1.95 2.56
CA SER A 13 1.00 -1.41 3.54
C SER A 13 1.33 0.04 3.25
N TYR A 14 1.80 0.33 2.04
CA TYR A 14 2.33 1.66 1.74
C TYR A 14 1.24 2.73 1.59
N ILE A 15 0.03 2.40 1.09
CA ILE A 15 -1.12 3.32 1.10
C ILE A 15 -1.53 3.66 2.53
N SER A 16 -1.55 2.68 3.45
CA SER A 16 -1.90 2.92 4.85
C SER A 16 -0.91 3.89 5.50
N PHE A 17 0.39 3.67 5.34
CA PHE A 17 1.42 4.56 5.90
C PHE A 17 1.47 5.92 5.20
N ASP A 18 1.19 6.00 3.90
CA ASP A 18 1.08 7.26 3.17
C ASP A 18 0.00 8.17 3.77
N VAL A 19 -1.18 7.64 4.04
CA VAL A 19 -2.27 8.42 4.64
C VAL A 19 -1.91 8.85 6.06
N ILE A 20 -1.23 8.02 6.84
CA ILE A 20 -0.73 8.39 8.17
C ILE A 20 0.24 9.57 8.08
N VAL A 21 1.24 9.50 7.17
CA VAL A 21 2.19 10.59 6.93
C VAL A 21 1.49 11.86 6.49
N ARG A 22 0.56 11.78 5.53
CA ARG A 22 -0.21 12.93 5.03
C ARG A 22 -1.04 13.57 6.13
N TYR A 23 -1.77 12.78 6.90
CA TYR A 23 -2.61 13.27 7.99
C TYR A 23 -1.79 13.93 9.10
N LEU A 24 -0.69 13.34 9.52
CA LEU A 24 0.21 13.93 10.52
C LEU A 24 0.80 15.25 10.02
N ARG A 25 1.23 15.34 8.76
CA ARG A 25 1.72 16.59 8.17
C ARG A 25 0.61 17.65 8.08
N TRP A 26 -0.59 17.28 7.68
CA TRP A 26 -1.75 18.16 7.66
C TRP A 26 -2.11 18.65 9.07
N SER A 27 -2.00 17.81 10.08
CA SER A 27 -2.22 18.15 11.50
C SER A 27 -1.10 19.05 12.10
N GLY A 28 -0.11 19.45 11.31
CA GLY A 28 0.95 20.38 11.70
C GLY A 28 2.23 19.72 12.27
N TYR A 29 2.32 18.40 12.27
CA TYR A 29 3.56 17.71 12.67
C TYR A 29 4.63 17.81 11.57
N LYS A 30 5.88 17.99 11.99
CA LYS A 30 7.05 17.81 11.11
C LYS A 30 7.40 16.33 11.06
N VAL A 31 7.06 15.68 9.96
CA VAL A 31 7.29 14.25 9.78
C VAL A 31 8.54 14.04 8.92
N LEU A 32 9.55 13.40 9.49
CA LEU A 32 10.67 12.82 8.74
C LEU A 32 10.30 11.37 8.42
N TYR A 33 10.02 11.11 7.15
CA TYR A 33 9.60 9.79 6.67
C TYR A 33 10.80 9.04 6.09
N VAL A 34 11.19 7.95 6.75
CA VAL A 34 12.28 7.07 6.32
C VAL A 34 11.71 5.71 5.96
N GLN A 35 12.03 5.21 4.77
CA GLN A 35 11.61 3.90 4.29
C GLN A 35 12.79 3.20 3.63
N ASN A 36 13.22 2.08 4.19
CA ASN A 36 14.38 1.34 3.72
C ASN A 36 14.12 0.56 2.42
N ILE A 37 15.21 0.26 1.74
CA ILE A 37 15.29 -0.68 0.62
C ILE A 37 16.18 -1.84 1.06
N THR A 38 15.58 -3.03 1.25
CA THR A 38 16.29 -4.26 1.57
C THR A 38 16.82 -4.87 0.28
N ASP A 39 18.10 -4.64 0.02
CA ASP A 39 18.81 -5.09 -1.19
C ASP A 39 19.90 -6.14 -0.90
N VAL A 40 19.90 -6.75 0.30
CA VAL A 40 20.77 -7.85 0.74
C VAL A 40 20.16 -8.55 1.96
N GLY A 41 20.64 -9.70 2.34
CA GLY A 41 20.50 -10.29 3.67
C GLY A 41 19.18 -11.06 3.93
N HIS A 42 18.22 -11.00 3.05
CA HIS A 42 16.93 -11.68 3.21
C HIS A 42 16.97 -13.09 2.58
N LEU A 43 17.16 -14.10 3.41
CA LEU A 43 17.24 -15.49 2.97
C LEU A 43 15.86 -16.10 2.64
N THR A 44 15.87 -17.19 1.87
CA THR A 44 14.67 -17.98 1.62
C THR A 44 14.16 -18.59 2.93
N ASP A 45 12.84 -18.64 3.09
CA ASP A 45 12.11 -19.15 4.26
C ASP A 45 12.36 -18.40 5.57
N ASP A 46 12.94 -17.17 5.49
CA ASP A 46 13.30 -16.30 6.62
C ASP A 46 14.21 -17.03 7.65
N ALA A 47 14.98 -18.02 7.16
CA ALA A 47 15.83 -18.89 7.95
C ALA A 47 17.21 -18.27 8.23
N ASP A 48 17.94 -18.86 9.18
CA ASP A 48 19.33 -18.47 9.45
C ASP A 48 20.31 -18.97 8.37
N GLU A 49 19.94 -20.06 7.69
CA GLU A 49 20.70 -20.67 6.60
C GLU A 49 19.84 -20.71 5.35
N GLY A 50 20.47 -20.64 4.21
CA GLY A 50 19.78 -20.67 2.93
C GLY A 50 20.35 -19.65 1.95
N GLU A 51 19.74 -19.60 0.78
CA GLU A 51 20.17 -18.71 -0.28
C GLU A 51 19.48 -17.34 -0.17
N ASP A 52 20.25 -16.26 -0.38
CA ASP A 52 19.68 -14.91 -0.49
C ASP A 52 18.63 -14.83 -1.62
N LYS A 53 17.46 -14.27 -1.33
CA LYS A 53 16.33 -14.15 -2.30
C LYS A 53 16.73 -13.41 -3.57
N ILE A 54 17.58 -12.38 -3.46
CA ILE A 54 18.05 -11.58 -4.60
C ILE A 54 19.07 -12.39 -5.41
N GLU A 55 20.03 -13.07 -4.76
CA GLU A 55 21.00 -13.92 -5.44
C GLU A 55 20.33 -15.10 -6.15
N LYS A 56 19.34 -15.74 -5.51
CA LYS A 56 18.55 -16.81 -6.12
C LYS A 56 17.87 -16.33 -7.40
N GLN A 57 17.17 -15.19 -7.34
CA GLN A 57 16.50 -14.65 -8.50
C GLN A 57 17.49 -14.19 -9.57
N SER A 58 18.63 -13.59 -9.18
CA SER A 58 19.66 -13.14 -10.11
C SER A 58 20.26 -14.28 -10.94
N ARG A 59 20.42 -15.49 -10.34
CA ARG A 59 20.85 -16.68 -11.07
C ARG A 59 19.80 -17.16 -12.08
N ILE A 60 18.52 -17.12 -11.69
CA ILE A 60 17.40 -17.49 -12.58
C ILE A 60 17.40 -16.56 -13.79
N ASP A 61 17.51 -15.26 -13.56
CA ASP A 61 17.45 -14.21 -14.60
C ASP A 61 18.81 -14.03 -15.31
N ARG A 62 19.88 -14.66 -14.84
CA ARG A 62 21.26 -14.55 -15.36
C ARG A 62 21.79 -13.12 -15.40
N VAL A 63 21.51 -12.35 -14.35
CA VAL A 63 21.96 -10.97 -14.17
C VAL A 63 22.70 -10.82 -12.83
N HIS A 64 23.44 -9.72 -12.66
CA HIS A 64 24.11 -9.45 -11.38
C HIS A 64 23.07 -9.10 -10.30
N PRO A 65 23.20 -9.55 -9.01
CA PRO A 65 22.25 -9.25 -7.93
C PRO A 65 21.94 -7.76 -7.79
N MET A 66 22.93 -6.89 -7.88
CA MET A 66 22.74 -5.43 -7.81
C MET A 66 21.97 -4.85 -9.01
N GLN A 67 22.10 -5.46 -10.20
CA GLN A 67 21.28 -5.07 -11.36
C GLN A 67 19.81 -5.42 -11.13
N LEU A 68 19.55 -6.58 -10.52
CA LEU A 68 18.21 -7.01 -10.15
C LEU A 68 17.60 -6.09 -9.08
N ALA A 69 18.36 -5.80 -8.02
CA ALA A 69 17.95 -4.89 -6.95
C ALA A 69 17.60 -3.51 -7.49
N GLU A 70 18.39 -2.97 -8.42
CA GLU A 70 18.11 -1.69 -9.06
C GLU A 70 16.85 -1.73 -9.92
N LEU A 71 16.66 -2.78 -10.72
CA LEU A 71 15.47 -2.98 -11.56
C LEU A 71 14.18 -2.96 -10.72
N TYR A 72 14.14 -3.75 -9.66
CA TYR A 72 12.94 -3.85 -8.83
C TYR A 72 12.75 -2.66 -7.88
N THR A 73 13.82 -1.96 -7.51
CA THR A 73 13.71 -0.68 -6.80
C THR A 73 13.02 0.38 -7.68
N ARG A 74 13.41 0.48 -8.95
CA ARG A 74 12.73 1.39 -9.90
C ARG A 74 11.28 1.01 -10.10
N SER A 75 11.03 -0.28 -10.38
CA SER A 75 9.66 -0.80 -10.55
C SER A 75 8.78 -0.55 -9.32
N TYR A 76 9.34 -0.70 -8.10
CA TYR A 76 8.65 -0.35 -6.87
C TYR A 76 8.24 1.12 -6.84
N PHE A 77 9.16 2.03 -7.11
CA PHE A 77 8.84 3.45 -7.09
C PHE A 77 7.86 3.87 -8.18
N GLU A 78 7.94 3.28 -9.38
CA GLU A 78 6.94 3.49 -10.43
C GLU A 78 5.53 3.10 -9.99
N ASP A 79 5.39 1.95 -9.33
CA ASP A 79 4.10 1.48 -8.82
C ASP A 79 3.58 2.38 -7.68
N MET A 80 4.46 2.86 -6.79
CA MET A 80 4.10 3.76 -5.69
C MET A 80 3.72 5.16 -6.20
N ASP A 81 4.42 5.67 -7.22
CA ASP A 81 4.06 6.93 -7.87
C ASP A 81 2.70 6.83 -8.57
N ALA A 82 2.43 5.70 -9.24
CA ALA A 82 1.13 5.46 -9.86
C ALA A 82 -0.01 5.47 -8.82
N LEU A 83 0.24 4.94 -7.62
CA LEU A 83 -0.67 5.00 -6.47
C LEU A 83 -0.67 6.37 -5.77
N ARG A 84 0.12 7.35 -6.24
CA ARG A 84 0.25 8.70 -5.67
C ARG A 84 0.74 8.72 -4.22
N LEU A 85 1.61 7.80 -3.85
CA LEU A 85 2.23 7.81 -2.53
C LEU A 85 3.25 8.95 -2.43
N VAL A 86 3.29 9.59 -1.27
CA VAL A 86 4.33 10.55 -0.93
C VAL A 86 5.67 9.81 -0.86
N ARG A 87 6.66 10.30 -1.59
CA ARG A 87 8.02 9.75 -1.55
C ARG A 87 8.59 9.89 -0.14
N PRO A 88 9.29 8.87 0.38
CA PRO A 88 10.05 9.01 1.61
C PRO A 88 11.07 10.15 1.51
N ASP A 89 11.30 10.84 2.60
CA ASP A 89 12.36 11.86 2.68
C ASP A 89 13.75 11.22 2.55
N ILE A 90 13.90 9.98 3.07
CA ILE A 90 15.12 9.17 2.95
C ILE A 90 14.73 7.72 2.65
N SER A 91 15.37 7.13 1.63
CA SER A 91 15.25 5.71 1.30
C SER A 91 16.62 5.02 1.41
N PRO A 92 17.06 4.66 2.63
CA PRO A 92 18.36 4.05 2.82
C PRO A 92 18.37 2.62 2.28
N ARG A 93 19.49 2.22 1.67
CA ARG A 93 19.73 0.85 1.21
C ARG A 93 20.56 0.08 2.22
N ALA A 94 20.24 -1.18 2.46
CA ALA A 94 20.97 -2.03 3.38
C ALA A 94 22.44 -2.18 2.96
N THR A 95 22.72 -2.38 1.65
CA THR A 95 24.09 -2.44 1.12
C THR A 95 24.89 -1.15 1.31
N GLY A 96 24.24 0.00 1.38
CA GLY A 96 24.89 1.30 1.64
C GLY A 96 25.19 1.56 3.12
N HIS A 97 24.82 0.65 4.03
CA HIS A 97 24.91 0.82 5.49
C HIS A 97 25.65 -0.32 6.18
N ILE A 98 26.51 -1.03 5.47
CA ILE A 98 27.28 -2.16 6.02
C ILE A 98 28.15 -1.72 7.20
N THR A 99 28.76 -0.54 7.14
CA THR A 99 29.60 -0.01 8.23
C THR A 99 28.77 0.18 9.50
N GLU A 100 27.62 0.81 9.42
CA GLU A 100 26.73 1.04 10.56
C GLU A 100 26.21 -0.27 11.16
N GLN A 101 25.96 -1.26 10.32
CA GLN A 101 25.56 -2.59 10.76
C GLN A 101 26.69 -3.31 11.50
N ILE A 102 27.91 -3.26 10.98
CA ILE A 102 29.11 -3.82 11.67
C ILE A 102 29.33 -3.09 13.00
N ASP A 103 29.24 -1.78 13.04
CA ASP A 103 29.40 -0.99 14.26
C ASP A 103 28.35 -1.35 15.32
N LEU A 104 27.09 -1.56 14.92
CA LEU A 104 26.03 -1.99 15.83
C LEU A 104 26.29 -3.39 16.39
N ILE A 105 26.73 -4.34 15.56
CA ILE A 105 27.12 -5.68 16.01
C ILE A 105 28.27 -5.58 17.01
N GLN A 106 29.28 -4.76 16.72
CA GLN A 106 30.43 -4.62 17.61
C GLN A 106 30.02 -4.05 18.98
N GLN A 107 29.08 -3.11 19.03
CA GLN A 107 28.52 -2.62 20.28
C GLN A 107 27.81 -3.73 21.07
N LEU A 108 27.00 -4.55 20.39
CA LEU A 108 26.31 -5.68 21.01
C LEU A 108 27.28 -6.73 21.56
N VAL A 109 28.33 -7.06 20.79
CA VAL A 109 29.39 -8.00 21.23
C VAL A 109 30.13 -7.44 22.45
N ASN A 110 30.52 -6.16 22.44
CA ASN A 110 31.22 -5.52 23.54
C ASN A 110 30.37 -5.48 24.82
N LYS A 111 29.03 -5.44 24.70
CA LYS A 111 28.09 -5.48 25.83
C LYS A 111 27.73 -6.90 26.28
N GLY A 112 28.21 -7.93 25.57
CA GLY A 112 27.90 -9.32 25.85
C GLY A 112 26.52 -9.77 25.42
N ALA A 113 25.79 -8.92 24.63
CA ALA A 113 24.49 -9.24 24.07
C ALA A 113 24.58 -10.06 22.77
N ALA A 114 25.77 -10.18 22.20
CA ALA A 114 26.03 -10.99 20.99
C ALA A 114 27.34 -11.74 21.11
N TYR A 115 27.49 -12.82 20.37
CA TYR A 115 28.69 -13.65 20.35
C TYR A 115 29.05 -14.14 18.94
N ALA A 116 30.34 -14.30 18.68
CA ALA A 116 30.83 -14.84 17.43
C ALA A 116 30.94 -16.37 17.51
N ALA A 117 30.56 -17.06 16.44
CA ALA A 117 30.71 -18.49 16.27
C ALA A 117 31.00 -18.82 14.79
N LYS A 118 32.16 -19.52 14.54
CA LYS A 118 32.58 -19.98 13.22
C LYS A 118 32.51 -18.97 12.05
N GLY A 119 32.68 -17.68 12.33
CA GLY A 119 32.67 -16.61 11.33
C GLY A 119 31.30 -15.94 11.16
N SER A 120 30.29 -16.39 11.88
CA SER A 120 29.00 -15.72 12.06
C SER A 120 28.91 -15.03 13.41
N VAL A 121 27.93 -14.12 13.60
CA VAL A 121 27.63 -13.48 14.89
C VAL A 121 26.14 -13.63 15.18
N TYR A 122 25.81 -14.06 16.36
CA TYR A 122 24.45 -14.26 16.82
C TYR A 122 24.13 -13.32 18.00
N TYR A 123 22.90 -12.86 18.05
CA TYR A 123 22.34 -12.19 19.23
C TYR A 123 21.96 -13.25 20.26
N ASP A 124 22.38 -13.06 21.52
CA ASP A 124 22.02 -13.92 22.65
C ASP A 124 20.71 -13.43 23.27
N VAL A 125 19.60 -14.08 22.88
CA VAL A 125 18.25 -13.70 23.31
C VAL A 125 18.08 -13.75 24.83
N GLY A 126 18.82 -14.64 25.52
CA GLY A 126 18.81 -14.76 26.97
C GLY A 126 19.32 -13.51 27.70
N THR A 127 20.05 -12.62 27.01
CA THR A 127 20.56 -11.36 27.58
C THR A 127 19.53 -10.23 27.60
N PHE A 128 18.41 -10.37 26.87
CA PHE A 128 17.37 -9.35 26.77
C PHE A 128 16.05 -9.82 27.39
N ALA A 129 15.84 -9.51 28.65
CA ALA A 129 14.64 -9.92 29.42
C ALA A 129 13.31 -9.45 28.83
N GLY A 130 13.34 -8.44 27.93
CA GLY A 130 12.16 -7.92 27.24
C GLY A 130 11.85 -8.58 25.89
N TYR A 131 12.53 -9.67 25.51
CA TYR A 131 12.28 -10.33 24.23
C TYR A 131 10.87 -10.95 24.22
N GLY A 132 10.11 -10.64 23.18
CA GLY A 132 8.70 -11.04 23.07
C GLY A 132 7.70 -10.01 23.58
N LYS A 133 8.13 -8.86 24.12
CA LYS A 133 7.23 -7.85 24.71
C LYS A 133 6.27 -7.21 23.70
N LEU A 134 6.61 -7.16 22.43
CA LEU A 134 5.75 -6.61 21.36
C LEU A 134 4.74 -7.64 20.87
N SER A 135 5.17 -8.88 20.68
CA SER A 135 4.35 -9.96 20.13
C SER A 135 3.52 -10.71 21.20
N GLY A 136 3.88 -10.56 22.47
CA GLY A 136 3.31 -11.31 23.58
C GLY A 136 3.76 -12.77 23.63
N ARG A 137 4.82 -13.16 22.90
CA ARG A 137 5.35 -14.52 22.84
C ARG A 137 6.47 -14.72 23.85
N SER A 138 6.46 -15.85 24.55
CA SER A 138 7.61 -16.25 25.37
C SER A 138 8.66 -16.99 24.55
N VAL A 139 9.93 -17.00 25.03
CA VAL A 139 11.03 -17.73 24.38
C VAL A 139 10.72 -19.23 24.36
N GLU A 140 10.11 -19.78 25.42
CA GLU A 140 9.74 -21.19 25.55
C GLU A 140 8.66 -21.60 24.53
N GLU A 141 7.67 -20.71 24.24
CA GLU A 141 6.66 -20.93 23.20
C GLU A 141 7.26 -20.94 21.79
N MET A 142 8.31 -20.15 21.58
CA MET A 142 9.04 -20.12 20.32
C MET A 142 9.81 -21.42 20.05
N GLU A 143 10.41 -22.02 21.09
CA GLU A 143 11.07 -23.32 21.00
C GLU A 143 10.08 -24.45 20.66
N ALA A 144 8.93 -24.48 21.30
CA ALA A 144 7.90 -25.49 21.06
C ALA A 144 7.31 -25.44 19.63
N GLY A 145 7.36 -24.25 18.97
CA GLY A 145 6.87 -24.04 17.60
C GLY A 145 7.94 -24.21 16.51
N ALA A 146 9.21 -24.31 16.86
CA ALA A 146 10.30 -24.37 15.89
C ALA A 146 10.35 -25.74 15.17
N ARG A 147 10.00 -25.74 13.87
CA ARG A 147 10.14 -26.90 12.96
C ARG A 147 11.50 -26.95 12.24
N VAL A 148 12.45 -26.12 12.66
CA VAL A 148 13.75 -25.95 11.99
C VAL A 148 14.81 -26.73 12.75
N GLU A 149 15.71 -27.42 12.03
CA GLU A 149 16.91 -28.01 12.63
C GLU A 149 17.70 -26.96 13.39
N VAL A 150 18.03 -27.27 14.63
CA VAL A 150 18.78 -26.35 15.49
C VAL A 150 20.18 -26.18 14.94
N ASN A 151 20.54 -24.95 14.54
CA ASN A 151 21.91 -24.65 14.10
C ASN A 151 22.86 -24.88 15.28
N PRO A 152 23.85 -25.82 15.15
CA PRO A 152 24.76 -26.20 16.22
C PRO A 152 25.72 -25.09 16.66
N ASP A 153 25.80 -23.99 15.92
CA ASP A 153 26.66 -22.85 16.22
C ASP A 153 25.97 -21.84 17.16
N LYS A 154 24.63 -21.97 17.38
CA LYS A 154 23.86 -21.18 18.33
C LYS A 154 23.98 -21.75 19.75
N ARG A 155 24.04 -20.84 20.74
CA ARG A 155 23.98 -21.23 22.16
C ARG A 155 22.56 -21.62 22.57
N HIS A 156 21.58 -20.95 21.96
CA HIS A 156 20.16 -21.17 22.21
C HIS A 156 19.38 -21.16 20.86
N PRO A 157 18.37 -22.02 20.69
CA PRO A 157 17.59 -22.07 19.43
C PRO A 157 16.97 -20.75 19.01
N ALA A 158 16.54 -19.92 19.98
CA ALA A 158 15.93 -18.61 19.73
C ALA A 158 16.93 -17.50 19.35
N ASP A 159 18.25 -17.73 19.51
CA ASP A 159 19.26 -16.77 19.08
C ASP A 159 19.15 -16.55 17.57
N PHE A 160 19.39 -15.33 17.12
CA PHE A 160 19.24 -14.96 15.71
C PHE A 160 20.52 -14.33 15.13
N ALA A 161 20.72 -14.53 13.85
CA ALA A 161 21.94 -14.10 13.19
C ALA A 161 21.97 -12.58 12.96
N LEU A 162 23.05 -11.94 13.40
CA LEU A 162 23.40 -10.54 13.14
C LEU A 162 24.33 -10.41 11.93
N TRP A 163 25.32 -11.31 11.83
CA TRP A 163 26.25 -11.42 10.73
C TRP A 163 26.35 -12.86 10.30
N LYS A 164 26.23 -13.13 9.02
CA LYS A 164 26.28 -14.48 8.47
C LYS A 164 27.56 -14.65 7.66
N LYS A 165 28.31 -15.73 7.94
CA LYS A 165 29.47 -16.11 7.15
C LYS A 165 29.07 -16.37 5.71
N ALA A 166 29.78 -15.77 4.76
CA ALA A 166 29.53 -16.01 3.35
C ALA A 166 30.14 -17.35 2.88
N GLU A 167 29.35 -18.11 2.15
CA GLU A 167 29.85 -19.29 1.42
C GLU A 167 30.72 -18.86 0.21
N PRO A 168 31.60 -19.73 -0.32
CA PRO A 168 32.49 -19.34 -1.42
C PRO A 168 31.80 -18.73 -2.64
N GLY A 169 30.61 -19.19 -2.97
CA GLY A 169 29.83 -18.74 -4.12
C GLY A 169 28.97 -17.48 -3.88
N HIS A 170 28.90 -16.99 -2.65
CA HIS A 170 28.09 -15.82 -2.31
C HIS A 170 28.67 -14.56 -2.95
N ILE A 171 27.84 -13.77 -3.63
CA ILE A 171 28.25 -12.57 -4.37
C ILE A 171 28.22 -11.33 -3.49
N LEU A 172 27.10 -11.12 -2.77
CA LEU A 172 26.89 -9.96 -1.89
C LEU A 172 27.51 -10.20 -0.52
N LYS A 173 28.79 -9.94 -0.38
CA LYS A 173 29.57 -10.17 0.84
C LYS A 173 30.61 -9.10 1.08
N TRP A 174 30.90 -8.84 2.35
CA TRP A 174 31.82 -7.80 2.80
C TRP A 174 32.76 -8.33 3.87
N PRO A 175 33.96 -7.73 3.99
CA PRO A 175 34.86 -8.01 5.09
C PRO A 175 34.28 -7.45 6.41
N SER A 176 34.48 -8.18 7.51
CA SER A 176 34.11 -7.76 8.85
C SER A 176 35.16 -8.25 9.86
N PRO A 177 35.14 -7.81 11.12
CA PRO A 177 36.03 -8.32 12.17
C PRO A 177 35.89 -9.83 12.41
N TRP A 178 34.76 -10.42 12.03
CA TRP A 178 34.46 -11.86 12.22
C TRP A 178 34.75 -12.73 10.99
N GLY A 179 35.07 -12.08 9.88
CA GLY A 179 35.32 -12.71 8.59
C GLY A 179 34.49 -12.16 7.46
N VAL A 180 34.64 -12.72 6.27
CA VAL A 180 33.83 -12.32 5.10
C VAL A 180 32.41 -12.86 5.23
N GLY A 181 31.43 -11.99 5.12
CA GLY A 181 30.03 -12.33 5.32
C GLY A 181 29.06 -11.23 4.87
N PHE A 182 27.84 -11.31 5.35
CA PHE A 182 26.76 -10.38 5.05
C PHE A 182 25.83 -10.20 6.27
N PRO A 183 25.10 -9.09 6.39
CA PRO A 183 24.24 -8.83 7.55
C PRO A 183 23.03 -9.75 7.60
N GLY A 184 22.52 -10.00 8.79
CA GLY A 184 21.20 -10.56 9.01
C GLY A 184 20.10 -9.52 8.72
N TRP A 185 18.97 -9.97 8.20
CA TRP A 185 17.87 -9.13 7.77
C TRP A 185 17.34 -8.15 8.82
N HIS A 186 17.26 -8.55 10.09
CA HIS A 186 16.72 -7.71 11.17
C HIS A 186 17.65 -6.55 11.52
N LEU A 187 18.95 -6.73 11.35
CA LEU A 187 19.97 -5.74 11.71
C LEU A 187 19.93 -4.49 10.83
N GLU A 188 19.57 -4.67 9.58
CA GLU A 188 19.51 -3.59 8.58
C GLU A 188 18.61 -2.45 9.05
N CYS A 189 17.39 -2.81 9.48
CA CYS A 189 16.38 -1.83 9.92
C CYS A 189 16.81 -1.14 11.21
N SER A 190 17.38 -1.86 12.18
CA SER A 190 17.91 -1.26 13.41
C SER A 190 19.02 -0.25 13.11
N ALA A 191 20.00 -0.60 12.30
CA ALA A 191 21.11 0.27 11.98
C ALA A 191 20.67 1.52 11.18
N MET A 192 19.83 1.32 10.14
CA MET A 192 19.38 2.43 9.30
C MET A 192 18.42 3.37 10.02
N SER A 193 17.48 2.86 10.83
CA SER A 193 16.56 3.71 11.59
C SER A 193 17.30 4.51 12.66
N MET A 194 18.20 3.91 13.42
CA MET A 194 18.99 4.64 14.41
C MET A 194 19.88 5.71 13.78
N LYS A 195 20.42 5.48 12.58
CA LYS A 195 21.24 6.48 11.87
C LYS A 195 20.45 7.73 11.52
N TYR A 196 19.23 7.58 11.01
CA TYR A 196 18.46 8.70 10.47
C TYR A 196 17.42 9.27 11.44
N LEU A 197 16.88 8.45 12.34
CA LEU A 197 15.82 8.83 13.27
C LEU A 197 16.31 8.96 14.71
N GLY A 198 17.53 8.48 14.99
CA GLY A 198 18.11 8.46 16.34
C GLY A 198 17.85 7.16 17.08
N GLU A 199 18.43 7.04 18.28
CA GLU A 199 18.36 5.83 19.12
C GLU A 199 16.94 5.51 19.59
N SER A 200 16.06 6.52 19.59
CA SER A 200 14.66 6.43 19.98
C SER A 200 13.83 7.31 19.05
N PHE A 201 12.77 6.79 18.46
CA PHE A 201 11.92 7.55 17.54
C PHE A 201 10.43 7.26 17.74
N ASP A 202 9.56 8.00 17.03
CA ASP A 202 8.15 8.02 17.39
C ASP A 202 7.39 6.82 16.84
N ILE A 203 7.44 6.55 15.54
CA ILE A 203 6.59 5.55 14.89
C ILE A 203 7.42 4.61 14.03
N HIS A 204 7.22 3.29 14.22
CA HIS A 204 7.72 2.24 13.33
C HIS A 204 6.55 1.41 12.81
N GLY A 205 6.57 1.07 11.55
CA GLY A 205 5.47 0.38 10.92
C GLY A 205 5.87 -0.73 9.95
N GLY A 206 4.98 -1.71 9.81
CA GLY A 206 5.15 -2.82 8.87
C GLY A 206 3.91 -3.71 8.80
N GLY A 207 4.01 -4.81 8.07
CA GLY A 207 2.99 -5.86 8.08
C GLY A 207 2.92 -6.55 9.44
N LEU A 208 1.75 -7.10 9.78
CA LEU A 208 1.55 -7.82 11.04
C LEU A 208 2.51 -9.02 11.19
N GLU A 209 2.90 -9.62 10.06
CA GLU A 209 3.87 -10.71 10.00
C GLU A 209 5.29 -10.29 10.46
N ASN A 210 5.60 -9.00 10.38
CA ASN A 210 6.88 -8.47 10.84
C ASN A 210 6.93 -8.28 12.37
N GLN A 211 5.78 -8.30 13.06
CA GLN A 211 5.75 -8.16 14.51
C GLN A 211 6.66 -9.20 15.18
N PHE A 212 6.63 -10.42 14.67
CA PHE A 212 7.52 -11.50 15.08
C PHE A 212 7.97 -12.34 13.86
N PRO A 213 9.29 -12.63 13.71
CA PRO A 213 10.37 -12.26 14.64
C PRO A 213 11.00 -10.87 14.37
N HIS A 214 10.71 -10.23 13.23
CA HIS A 214 11.49 -9.10 12.70
C HIS A 214 11.58 -7.90 13.68
N HIS A 215 10.44 -7.33 14.08
CA HIS A 215 10.42 -6.18 14.96
C HIS A 215 10.87 -6.50 16.40
N GLU A 216 10.61 -7.72 16.88
CA GLU A 216 11.16 -8.16 18.18
C GLU A 216 12.69 -8.21 18.15
N CYS A 217 13.28 -8.69 17.05
CA CYS A 217 14.72 -8.70 16.87
C CYS A 217 15.27 -7.27 16.79
N GLU A 218 14.58 -6.34 16.10
CA GLU A 218 14.98 -4.94 16.05
C GLU A 218 14.97 -4.29 17.42
N ILE A 219 13.93 -4.56 18.24
CA ILE A 219 13.86 -4.10 19.63
C ILE A 219 15.07 -4.60 20.43
N ALA A 220 15.33 -5.91 20.39
CA ALA A 220 16.42 -6.52 21.12
C ALA A 220 17.78 -5.93 20.71
N GLN A 221 18.03 -5.77 19.41
CA GLN A 221 19.25 -5.15 18.89
C GLN A 221 19.41 -3.71 19.33
N SER A 222 18.39 -2.88 19.15
CA SER A 222 18.47 -1.45 19.38
C SER A 222 18.50 -1.11 20.87
N GLU A 223 17.63 -1.73 21.66
CA GLU A 223 17.60 -1.52 23.12
C GLU A 223 18.79 -2.20 23.81
N GLY A 224 19.23 -3.36 23.33
CA GLY A 224 20.46 -4.00 23.82
C GLY A 224 21.70 -3.14 23.56
N ALA A 225 21.78 -2.49 22.41
CA ALA A 225 22.89 -1.61 22.08
C ALA A 225 22.84 -0.28 22.83
N THR A 226 21.68 0.35 22.96
CA THR A 226 21.55 1.72 23.47
C THR A 226 21.18 1.79 24.97
N GLY A 227 20.44 0.80 25.46
CA GLY A 227 19.82 0.82 26.79
C GLY A 227 18.60 1.77 26.87
N LYS A 228 18.06 2.23 25.73
CA LYS A 228 16.94 3.14 25.63
C LYS A 228 15.77 2.47 24.90
N PRO A 229 14.49 2.85 25.19
CA PRO A 229 13.35 2.40 24.37
C PRO A 229 13.57 2.75 22.90
N PHE A 230 13.36 1.79 22.01
CA PHE A 230 13.61 1.96 20.57
C PHE A 230 12.53 2.79 19.90
N VAL A 231 11.26 2.38 20.03
CA VAL A 231 10.12 2.97 19.35
C VAL A 231 8.99 3.25 20.33
N LYS A 232 8.32 4.40 20.19
CA LYS A 232 7.17 4.75 21.03
C LYS A 232 5.87 4.07 20.57
N TYR A 233 5.62 4.04 19.25
CA TYR A 233 4.39 3.52 18.68
C TYR A 233 4.68 2.53 17.55
N TRP A 234 4.17 1.32 17.67
CA TRP A 234 4.25 0.29 16.66
C TRP A 234 2.93 0.21 15.89
N LEU A 235 2.98 0.36 14.57
CA LEU A 235 1.82 0.29 13.71
C LEU A 235 1.93 -0.91 12.76
N HIS A 236 0.97 -1.84 12.83
CA HIS A 236 0.96 -3.03 12.00
C HIS A 236 -0.29 -3.07 11.13
N ASN A 237 -0.09 -3.09 9.81
CA ASN A 237 -1.17 -3.37 8.88
C ASN A 237 -1.37 -4.88 8.71
N ASN A 238 -2.63 -5.31 8.58
CA ASN A 238 -2.95 -6.71 8.36
C ASN A 238 -2.78 -7.11 6.88
N MET A 239 -2.86 -8.39 6.59
CA MET A 239 -2.60 -8.98 5.27
C MET A 239 -3.72 -8.70 4.25
N VAL A 240 -3.43 -9.01 2.98
CA VAL A 240 -4.41 -9.12 1.90
C VAL A 240 -4.68 -10.60 1.64
N THR A 241 -5.97 -10.95 1.55
CA THR A 241 -6.44 -12.26 1.07
C THR A 241 -7.01 -12.14 -0.34
N MET A 242 -7.12 -13.23 -1.04
CA MET A 242 -7.72 -13.35 -2.37
C MET A 242 -8.87 -14.35 -2.27
N ASP A 243 -10.11 -13.87 -2.41
CA ASP A 243 -11.31 -14.70 -2.24
C ASP A 243 -11.28 -15.53 -0.93
N GLY A 244 -10.93 -14.87 0.17
CA GLY A 244 -10.83 -15.46 1.51
C GLY A 244 -9.58 -16.31 1.76
N GLN A 245 -8.70 -16.50 0.78
CA GLN A 245 -7.47 -17.29 0.92
C GLN A 245 -6.22 -16.39 1.00
N LYS A 246 -5.20 -16.84 1.73
CA LYS A 246 -3.91 -16.13 1.75
C LYS A 246 -3.35 -16.00 0.33
N MET A 247 -2.92 -14.78 -0.04
CA MET A 247 -2.24 -14.56 -1.31
C MET A 247 -0.84 -15.19 -1.30
N GLY A 248 -0.51 -15.98 -2.32
CA GLY A 248 0.80 -16.62 -2.43
C GLY A 248 1.14 -17.08 -3.83
N LYS A 249 2.42 -16.98 -4.21
CA LYS A 249 2.91 -17.44 -5.53
C LYS A 249 2.67 -18.93 -5.74
N SER A 250 2.82 -19.74 -4.70
CA SER A 250 2.60 -21.20 -4.73
C SER A 250 1.13 -21.58 -4.92
N LEU A 251 0.21 -20.68 -4.58
CA LEU A 251 -1.25 -20.89 -4.72
C LEU A 251 -1.79 -20.41 -6.08
N GLY A 252 -0.94 -19.78 -6.90
CA GLY A 252 -1.36 -19.26 -8.21
C GLY A 252 -2.31 -18.06 -8.14
N ASN A 253 -2.58 -17.51 -6.94
CA ASN A 253 -3.46 -16.36 -6.70
C ASN A 253 -2.70 -15.05 -6.43
N PHE A 254 -1.47 -14.96 -6.90
CA PHE A 254 -0.60 -13.81 -6.70
C PHE A 254 -0.82 -12.77 -7.81
N VAL A 255 -1.19 -11.54 -7.42
CA VAL A 255 -1.45 -10.43 -8.35
C VAL A 255 -0.44 -9.32 -8.12
N THR A 256 0.33 -8.98 -9.16
CA THR A 256 1.21 -7.80 -9.14
C THR A 256 0.41 -6.51 -9.31
N LEU A 257 0.96 -5.38 -8.86
CA LEU A 257 0.33 -4.08 -9.10
C LEU A 257 0.29 -3.75 -10.59
N LYS A 258 1.34 -4.11 -11.34
CA LYS A 258 1.37 -3.92 -12.81
C LYS A 258 0.24 -4.68 -13.51
N ASP A 259 -0.15 -5.84 -13.00
CA ASP A 259 -1.29 -6.60 -13.56
C ASP A 259 -2.63 -6.00 -13.10
N ALA A 260 -2.76 -5.62 -11.84
CA ALA A 260 -3.95 -4.95 -11.34
C ALA A 260 -4.24 -3.65 -12.11
N PHE A 261 -3.21 -2.85 -12.42
CA PHE A 261 -3.35 -1.58 -13.15
C PHE A 261 -3.77 -1.75 -14.63
N LYS A 262 -3.66 -2.95 -15.19
CA LYS A 262 -4.22 -3.25 -16.52
C LYS A 262 -5.75 -3.27 -16.50
N THR A 263 -6.33 -3.64 -15.36
CA THR A 263 -7.78 -3.80 -15.19
C THR A 263 -8.40 -2.58 -14.51
N TRP A 264 -7.80 -2.10 -13.44
CA TRP A 264 -8.31 -0.96 -12.67
C TRP A 264 -7.30 0.19 -12.63
N PRO A 265 -7.77 1.44 -12.74
CA PRO A 265 -6.93 2.61 -12.46
C PRO A 265 -6.30 2.53 -11.05
N PRO A 266 -5.06 3.03 -10.87
CA PRO A 266 -4.39 3.00 -9.56
C PRO A 266 -5.20 3.67 -8.45
N GLU A 267 -5.95 4.73 -8.75
CA GLU A 267 -6.82 5.43 -7.81
C GLU A 267 -7.93 4.52 -7.26
N VAL A 268 -8.45 3.61 -8.07
CA VAL A 268 -9.46 2.63 -7.65
C VAL A 268 -8.84 1.64 -6.66
N ILE A 269 -7.61 1.16 -6.91
CA ILE A 269 -6.88 0.29 -5.98
C ILE A 269 -6.61 1.03 -4.66
N ARG A 270 -6.19 2.31 -4.73
CA ARG A 270 -5.99 3.13 -3.56
C ARG A 270 -7.28 3.29 -2.75
N PHE A 271 -8.37 3.65 -3.41
CA PHE A 271 -9.67 3.81 -2.77
C PHE A 271 -10.16 2.51 -2.15
N PHE A 272 -10.01 1.37 -2.85
CA PHE A 272 -10.35 0.05 -2.34
C PHE A 272 -9.61 -0.27 -1.04
N VAL A 273 -8.30 -0.01 -0.98
CA VAL A 273 -7.50 -0.21 0.24
C VAL A 273 -8.02 0.65 1.39
N LEU A 274 -8.32 1.93 1.13
CA LEU A 274 -8.74 2.89 2.17
C LEU A 274 -10.17 2.65 2.69
N GLN A 275 -10.98 1.84 2.00
CA GLN A 275 -12.30 1.42 2.49
C GLN A 275 -12.22 0.38 3.62
N SER A 276 -11.03 -0.15 3.91
CA SER A 276 -10.79 -1.04 5.04
C SER A 276 -9.83 -0.40 6.03
N HIS A 277 -10.08 -0.56 7.33
CA HIS A 277 -9.12 -0.13 8.34
C HIS A 277 -7.81 -0.90 8.17
N TYR A 278 -6.65 -0.23 8.32
CA TYR A 278 -5.36 -0.86 8.05
C TYR A 278 -5.08 -2.11 8.90
N ARG A 279 -5.64 -2.19 10.12
CA ARG A 279 -5.53 -3.37 11.00
C ARG A 279 -6.38 -4.55 10.57
N ASN A 280 -7.38 -4.35 9.71
CA ASN A 280 -8.24 -5.43 9.25
C ASN A 280 -7.61 -6.18 8.08
N THR A 281 -7.90 -7.48 7.94
CA THR A 281 -7.62 -8.22 6.71
C THR A 281 -8.40 -7.59 5.57
N LEU A 282 -7.76 -7.37 4.43
CA LEU A 282 -8.39 -6.87 3.21
C LEU A 282 -8.58 -8.02 2.25
N ASP A 283 -9.83 -8.39 1.97
CA ASP A 283 -10.12 -9.43 0.99
C ASP A 283 -10.28 -8.82 -0.39
N PHE A 284 -9.43 -9.24 -1.32
CA PHE A 284 -9.44 -8.78 -2.70
C PHE A 284 -10.27 -9.76 -3.54
N SER A 285 -11.28 -9.22 -4.20
CA SER A 285 -12.00 -9.87 -5.30
C SER A 285 -12.32 -8.85 -6.39
N ASN A 286 -12.56 -9.30 -7.60
CA ASN A 286 -12.92 -8.40 -8.71
C ASN A 286 -14.18 -7.60 -8.37
N GLU A 287 -15.18 -8.24 -7.76
CA GLU A 287 -16.44 -7.63 -7.36
C GLU A 287 -16.23 -6.52 -6.31
N ALA A 288 -15.32 -6.75 -5.35
CA ALA A 288 -15.01 -5.76 -4.32
C ALA A 288 -14.33 -4.52 -4.90
N VAL A 289 -13.37 -4.70 -5.83
CA VAL A 289 -12.70 -3.59 -6.50
C VAL A 289 -13.64 -2.85 -7.45
N ASP A 290 -14.52 -3.55 -8.19
CA ASP A 290 -15.56 -2.93 -9.02
C ASP A 290 -16.57 -2.14 -8.18
N GLY A 291 -16.87 -2.62 -6.96
CA GLY A 291 -17.66 -1.89 -5.98
C GLY A 291 -16.98 -0.59 -5.52
N ALA A 292 -15.67 -0.66 -5.27
CA ALA A 292 -14.86 0.51 -4.93
C ALA A 292 -14.80 1.52 -6.09
N ALA A 293 -14.64 1.05 -7.33
CA ALA A 293 -14.67 1.91 -8.52
C ALA A 293 -15.96 2.74 -8.60
N LYS A 294 -17.12 2.10 -8.40
CA LYS A 294 -18.43 2.79 -8.38
C LYS A 294 -18.56 3.79 -7.22
N GLY A 295 -17.95 3.48 -6.07
CA GLY A 295 -17.89 4.40 -4.94
C GLY A 295 -17.08 5.65 -5.26
N LEU A 296 -15.88 5.47 -5.79
CA LEU A 296 -15.00 6.58 -6.20
C LEU A 296 -15.66 7.44 -7.29
N GLU A 297 -16.28 6.81 -8.28
CA GLU A 297 -17.03 7.49 -9.35
C GLU A 297 -18.14 8.41 -8.80
N LYS A 298 -18.89 7.97 -7.78
CA LYS A 298 -19.92 8.80 -7.15
C LYS A 298 -19.35 10.06 -6.52
N LEU A 299 -18.22 9.97 -5.80
CA LEU A 299 -17.55 11.14 -5.23
C LEU A 299 -17.04 12.07 -6.33
N THR A 300 -16.41 11.51 -7.36
CA THR A 300 -15.90 12.24 -8.52
C THR A 300 -17.04 12.99 -9.24
N ASN A 301 -18.16 12.34 -9.52
CA ASN A 301 -19.30 12.95 -10.19
C ASN A 301 -19.88 14.11 -9.36
N THR A 302 -19.94 13.97 -8.04
CA THR A 302 -20.37 15.08 -7.16
C THR A 302 -19.46 16.30 -7.33
N LEU A 303 -18.15 16.10 -7.32
CA LEU A 303 -17.19 17.21 -7.43
C LEU A 303 -17.19 17.82 -8.85
N CYS A 304 -17.35 17.00 -9.90
CA CYS A 304 -17.49 17.50 -11.27
C CYS A 304 -18.75 18.37 -11.42
N THR A 305 -19.91 17.89 -10.94
CA THR A 305 -21.15 18.67 -10.95
C THR A 305 -21.03 19.97 -10.14
N LEU A 306 -20.36 19.92 -8.97
CA LEU A 306 -20.09 21.11 -8.16
C LEU A 306 -19.27 22.13 -8.94
N ARG A 307 -18.21 21.70 -9.63
CA ARG A 307 -17.35 22.56 -10.46
C ARG A 307 -18.09 23.19 -11.62
N GLU A 308 -19.00 22.47 -12.24
CA GLU A 308 -19.88 23.04 -13.27
C GLU A 308 -20.79 24.12 -12.71
N ARG A 309 -21.44 23.85 -11.57
CA ARG A 309 -22.29 24.85 -10.91
C ARG A 309 -21.50 26.08 -10.44
N ILE A 310 -20.26 25.93 -10.01
CA ILE A 310 -19.37 27.06 -9.67
C ILE A 310 -19.19 28.01 -10.87
N LYS A 311 -19.07 27.46 -12.10
CA LYS A 311 -18.94 28.27 -13.32
C LYS A 311 -20.20 29.11 -13.62
N GLU A 312 -21.37 28.61 -13.20
CA GLU A 312 -22.66 29.26 -13.42
C GLU A 312 -23.11 30.15 -12.23
N ALA A 313 -22.47 30.01 -11.07
CA ALA A 313 -22.82 30.68 -9.83
C ALA A 313 -22.46 32.17 -9.84
N SER A 314 -23.16 32.95 -9.04
CA SER A 314 -22.94 34.40 -8.88
C SER A 314 -22.62 34.76 -7.43
N ALA A 315 -22.03 35.94 -7.20
CA ALA A 315 -21.75 36.45 -5.84
C ALA A 315 -23.01 36.90 -5.06
N THR A 316 -24.17 36.91 -5.71
CA THR A 316 -25.46 37.35 -5.11
C THR A 316 -26.45 36.19 -5.01
N GLY A 317 -26.02 34.95 -5.12
CA GLY A 317 -26.84 33.75 -5.02
C GLY A 317 -27.26 33.44 -3.58
N ALA A 318 -28.11 32.43 -3.42
CA ALA A 318 -28.50 31.93 -2.12
C ALA A 318 -27.31 31.20 -1.43
N PRO A 319 -27.18 31.29 -0.09
CA PRO A 319 -26.16 30.56 0.64
C PRO A 319 -26.37 29.04 0.51
N SER A 320 -25.29 28.26 0.62
CA SER A 320 -25.36 26.80 0.51
C SER A 320 -26.14 26.13 1.65
N GLY A 321 -26.12 26.74 2.84
CA GLY A 321 -26.66 26.14 4.07
C GLY A 321 -25.88 24.91 4.58
N VAL A 322 -24.76 24.54 3.95
CA VAL A 322 -23.89 23.41 4.36
C VAL A 322 -22.93 23.89 5.43
N ASP A 323 -22.97 23.29 6.62
CA ASP A 323 -21.98 23.53 7.69
C ASP A 323 -20.78 22.60 7.57
N LEU A 324 -19.76 23.07 6.87
CA LEU A 324 -18.51 22.30 6.68
C LEU A 324 -17.77 21.96 7.98
N ASN A 325 -17.98 22.73 9.06
CA ASN A 325 -17.32 22.46 10.34
C ASN A 325 -17.80 21.14 10.96
N VAL A 326 -19.01 20.72 10.70
CA VAL A 326 -19.56 19.43 11.16
C VAL A 326 -18.78 18.28 10.50
N TYR A 327 -18.60 18.36 9.18
CA TYR A 327 -17.89 17.35 8.40
C TYR A 327 -16.40 17.33 8.72
N GLN A 328 -15.78 18.51 8.89
CA GLN A 328 -14.38 18.60 9.27
C GLN A 328 -14.12 17.93 10.62
N ARG A 329 -14.94 18.23 11.63
CA ARG A 329 -14.81 17.58 12.95
C ARG A 329 -14.99 16.07 12.84
N ALA A 330 -16.03 15.59 12.17
CA ALA A 330 -16.28 14.17 12.01
C ALA A 330 -15.13 13.45 11.27
N PHE A 331 -14.55 14.08 10.24
CA PHE A 331 -13.38 13.54 9.53
C PHE A 331 -12.15 13.47 10.44
N VAL A 332 -11.87 14.55 11.17
CA VAL A 332 -10.74 14.63 12.10
C VAL A 332 -10.90 13.62 13.24
N ASP A 333 -12.10 13.47 13.79
CA ASP A 333 -12.41 12.49 14.84
C ASP A 333 -12.16 11.07 14.33
N ALA A 334 -12.60 10.75 13.10
CA ALA A 334 -12.32 9.46 12.47
C ALA A 334 -10.82 9.20 12.29
N MET A 335 -10.07 10.19 11.83
CA MET A 335 -8.62 10.04 11.64
C MET A 335 -7.84 9.99 12.97
N ASN A 336 -8.33 10.65 14.01
CA ASN A 336 -7.78 10.58 15.36
C ASN A 336 -8.10 9.25 16.06
N ASP A 337 -9.09 8.51 15.58
CA ASP A 337 -9.41 7.16 16.04
C ASP A 337 -8.61 6.13 15.22
N ASP A 338 -7.31 6.08 15.48
CA ASP A 338 -6.37 5.13 14.88
C ASP A 338 -6.37 5.16 13.33
N PHE A 339 -6.42 6.36 12.75
CA PHE A 339 -6.40 6.58 11.31
C PHE A 339 -7.52 5.83 10.57
N ASN A 340 -8.75 5.92 11.06
CA ASN A 340 -9.92 5.19 10.57
C ASN A 340 -10.40 5.73 9.22
N THR A 341 -9.69 5.39 8.14
CA THR A 341 -10.00 5.83 6.78
C THR A 341 -11.39 5.42 6.29
N PRO A 342 -11.96 4.22 6.64
CA PRO A 342 -13.33 3.90 6.28
C PRO A 342 -14.37 4.91 6.82
N GLN A 343 -14.22 5.33 8.08
CA GLN A 343 -15.10 6.35 8.66
C GLN A 343 -14.86 7.73 8.03
N ALA A 344 -13.61 8.11 7.79
CA ALA A 344 -13.27 9.35 7.10
C ALA A 344 -13.89 9.41 5.69
N ILE A 345 -13.85 8.30 4.94
CA ILE A 345 -14.51 8.20 3.62
C ILE A 345 -16.04 8.29 3.75
N ALA A 346 -16.63 7.71 4.80
CA ALA A 346 -18.07 7.83 5.04
C ALA A 346 -18.50 9.30 5.20
N VAL A 347 -17.69 10.12 5.88
CA VAL A 347 -17.95 11.57 6.01
C VAL A 347 -17.95 12.26 4.65
N LEU A 348 -17.04 11.89 3.73
CA LEU A 348 -17.05 12.45 2.36
C LEU A 348 -18.30 12.05 1.58
N PHE A 349 -18.82 10.83 1.77
CA PHE A 349 -20.09 10.41 1.17
C PHE A 349 -21.29 11.15 1.77
N ASP A 350 -21.27 11.43 3.08
CA ASP A 350 -22.34 12.19 3.73
C ASP A 350 -22.39 13.62 3.19
N LEU A 351 -21.23 14.28 3.09
CA LEU A 351 -21.11 15.59 2.46
C LEU A 351 -21.57 15.55 0.99
N SER A 352 -21.14 14.53 0.24
CA SER A 352 -21.53 14.34 -1.17
C SER A 352 -23.05 14.27 -1.33
N ARG A 353 -23.77 13.56 -0.44
CA ARG A 353 -25.24 13.50 -0.48
C ARG A 353 -25.87 14.86 -0.24
N GLU A 354 -25.37 15.64 0.72
CA GLU A 354 -25.89 16.99 1.00
C GLU A 354 -25.61 17.95 -0.14
N VAL A 355 -24.39 17.91 -0.69
CA VAL A 355 -24.01 18.71 -1.86
C VAL A 355 -24.87 18.37 -3.08
N ASN A 356 -25.10 17.10 -3.39
CA ASN A 356 -25.96 16.71 -4.50
C ASN A 356 -27.41 17.21 -4.32
N ARG A 357 -27.93 17.19 -3.08
CA ARG A 357 -29.24 17.77 -2.76
C ARG A 357 -29.24 19.28 -2.97
N LEU A 358 -28.19 19.99 -2.57
CA LEU A 358 -28.04 21.42 -2.82
C LEU A 358 -28.00 21.74 -4.31
N LEU A 359 -27.20 20.98 -5.08
CA LEU A 359 -27.01 21.20 -6.53
C LEU A 359 -28.26 20.87 -7.37
N SER A 360 -29.17 20.04 -6.84
CA SER A 360 -30.46 19.73 -7.51
C SER A 360 -31.45 20.86 -7.47
N ASN A 361 -31.25 21.92 -6.68
CA ASN A 361 -32.09 23.09 -6.66
C ASN A 361 -31.80 23.98 -7.89
N GLU A 362 -32.87 24.43 -8.56
CA GLU A 362 -32.77 25.30 -9.77
C GLU A 362 -32.36 26.75 -9.48
N GLY A 363 -32.27 27.15 -8.20
CA GLY A 363 -31.94 28.51 -7.80
C GLY A 363 -30.49 28.90 -8.06
N ALA A 364 -30.21 30.18 -8.24
CA ALA A 364 -28.86 30.72 -8.28
C ALA A 364 -28.21 30.58 -6.89
N LEU A 365 -27.05 29.92 -6.83
CA LEU A 365 -26.26 29.70 -5.62
C LEU A 365 -25.13 30.72 -5.53
N ASP A 366 -24.73 31.04 -4.29
CA ASP A 366 -23.56 31.87 -4.04
C ASP A 366 -22.28 31.08 -4.34
N VAL A 367 -21.39 31.65 -5.13
CA VAL A 367 -20.11 31.04 -5.56
C VAL A 367 -19.13 30.83 -4.39
N GLY A 368 -19.17 31.69 -3.35
CA GLY A 368 -18.25 31.59 -2.20
C GLY A 368 -18.39 30.26 -1.47
N PRO A 369 -19.55 29.94 -0.89
CA PRO A 369 -19.78 28.65 -0.23
C PRO A 369 -19.54 27.42 -1.12
N LEU A 370 -19.82 27.49 -2.43
CA LEU A 370 -19.54 26.38 -3.33
C LEU A 370 -18.03 26.11 -3.49
N ARG A 371 -17.22 27.17 -3.54
CA ARG A 371 -15.76 27.05 -3.55
C ARG A 371 -15.20 26.53 -2.23
N GLU A 372 -15.82 26.89 -1.11
CA GLU A 372 -15.44 26.32 0.20
C GLU A 372 -15.69 24.81 0.25
N ILE A 373 -16.81 24.34 -0.32
CA ILE A 373 -17.11 22.91 -0.44
C ILE A 373 -16.09 22.22 -1.37
N GLU A 374 -15.74 22.84 -2.52
CA GLU A 374 -14.72 22.31 -3.42
C GLU A 374 -13.37 22.17 -2.70
N ALA A 375 -12.92 23.23 -2.02
CA ALA A 375 -11.67 23.23 -1.25
C ALA A 375 -11.69 22.16 -0.13
N PHE A 376 -12.84 21.92 0.50
CA PHE A 376 -13.00 20.85 1.47
C PHE A 376 -12.73 19.49 0.83
N PHE A 377 -13.36 19.17 -0.31
CA PHE A 377 -13.10 17.90 -1.01
C PHE A 377 -11.63 17.80 -1.43
N GLU A 378 -11.02 18.86 -1.95
CA GLU A 378 -9.60 18.83 -2.34
C GLU A 378 -8.69 18.53 -1.14
N THR A 379 -8.88 19.21 -0.01
CA THR A 379 -8.09 18.97 1.19
C THR A 379 -8.27 17.56 1.74
N PHE A 380 -9.49 17.12 1.96
CA PHE A 380 -9.75 15.87 2.68
C PHE A 380 -9.65 14.63 1.78
N SER A 381 -9.98 14.73 0.49
CA SER A 381 -9.80 13.61 -0.44
C SER A 381 -8.41 13.58 -1.06
N ASP A 382 -7.88 14.70 -1.59
CA ASP A 382 -6.60 14.68 -2.31
C ASP A 382 -5.40 14.83 -1.36
N ASP A 383 -5.35 15.89 -0.53
CA ASP A 383 -4.16 16.14 0.29
C ASP A 383 -3.98 15.07 1.37
N ILE A 384 -5.07 14.64 2.05
CA ILE A 384 -5.01 13.67 3.16
C ILE A 384 -5.15 12.24 2.67
N LEU A 385 -6.22 11.90 1.94
CA LEU A 385 -6.42 10.52 1.50
C LEU A 385 -5.69 10.18 0.20
N GLY A 386 -5.12 11.18 -0.51
CA GLY A 386 -4.42 11.01 -1.79
C GLY A 386 -5.34 10.55 -2.92
N LEU A 387 -6.64 10.82 -2.81
CA LEU A 387 -7.67 10.46 -3.79
C LEU A 387 -7.98 11.67 -4.67
N THR A 388 -7.50 11.67 -5.90
CA THR A 388 -7.85 12.74 -6.85
C THR A 388 -9.22 12.47 -7.45
N LEU A 389 -10.17 13.33 -7.07
CA LEU A 389 -11.53 13.29 -7.61
C LEU A 389 -11.58 14.10 -8.93
N ARG A 390 -11.05 13.53 -10.01
CA ARG A 390 -11.10 14.12 -11.36
C ARG A 390 -11.61 13.07 -12.34
N GLU A 391 -12.31 13.50 -13.37
CA GLU A 391 -12.57 12.62 -14.50
C GLU A 391 -11.23 12.13 -15.06
N THR A 392 -11.03 10.83 -15.06
CA THR A 392 -9.91 10.23 -15.79
C THR A 392 -10.31 10.16 -17.26
N ASP A 393 -9.34 10.31 -18.18
CA ASP A 393 -9.60 10.17 -19.62
C ASP A 393 -10.32 8.86 -19.96
N ARG A 394 -10.07 7.78 -19.19
CA ARG A 394 -10.79 6.52 -19.31
C ARG A 394 -12.24 6.59 -18.82
N ALA A 395 -12.56 7.39 -17.82
CA ALA A 395 -13.93 7.58 -17.34
C ALA A 395 -14.71 8.48 -18.30
N ALA A 396 -14.09 9.53 -18.84
CA ALA A 396 -14.65 10.37 -19.88
C ALA A 396 -14.94 9.57 -21.14
N ASP A 397 -14.00 8.71 -21.57
CA ASP A 397 -14.19 7.78 -22.70
C ASP A 397 -15.30 6.77 -22.44
N SER A 398 -15.38 6.21 -21.24
CA SER A 398 -16.43 5.26 -20.85
C SER A 398 -17.81 5.93 -20.78
N HIS A 399 -17.89 7.16 -20.28
CA HIS A 399 -19.15 7.91 -20.23
C HIS A 399 -19.60 8.31 -21.63
N LEU A 400 -18.69 8.80 -22.48
CA LEU A 400 -18.97 9.11 -23.87
C LEU A 400 -19.41 7.87 -24.64
N GLU A 401 -18.72 6.73 -24.43
CA GLU A 401 -19.08 5.45 -25.04
C GLU A 401 -20.46 4.98 -24.61
N THR A 402 -20.78 5.07 -23.31
CA THR A 402 -22.10 4.70 -22.77
C THR A 402 -23.18 5.60 -23.37
N SER A 403 -22.97 6.90 -23.42
CA SER A 403 -23.91 7.86 -23.99
C SER A 403 -24.11 7.65 -25.50
N LEU A 404 -23.03 7.37 -26.24
CA LEU A 404 -23.11 7.03 -27.65
C LEU A 404 -23.88 5.72 -27.89
N MET A 405 -23.66 4.72 -27.01
CA MET A 405 -24.38 3.45 -27.10
C MET A 405 -25.89 3.62 -26.81
N GLU A 406 -26.27 4.50 -25.87
CA GLU A 406 -27.68 4.85 -25.62
C GLU A 406 -28.33 5.47 -26.85
N VAL A 407 -27.66 6.46 -27.46
CA VAL A 407 -28.14 7.07 -28.71
C VAL A 407 -28.29 6.01 -29.85
N ILE A 408 -27.31 5.14 -30.01
CA ILE A 408 -27.32 4.08 -31.02
C ILE A 408 -28.46 3.06 -30.77
N ILE A 409 -28.67 2.68 -29.51
CA ILE A 409 -29.74 1.76 -29.10
C ILE A 409 -31.12 2.40 -29.34
N ASP A 410 -31.28 3.67 -29.03
CA ASP A 410 -32.54 4.39 -29.26
C ASP A 410 -32.84 4.56 -30.77
N LEU A 411 -31.82 4.89 -31.55
CA LEU A 411 -31.93 4.97 -33.00
C LEU A 411 -32.31 3.60 -33.59
N ARG A 412 -31.67 2.50 -33.11
CA ARG A 412 -32.00 1.14 -33.54
C ARG A 412 -33.45 0.76 -33.17
N ARG A 413 -33.92 1.17 -31.99
CA ARG A 413 -35.31 0.95 -31.54
C ARG A 413 -36.30 1.69 -32.45
N GLU A 414 -36.01 2.91 -32.83
CA GLU A 414 -36.82 3.70 -33.75
C GLU A 414 -36.91 3.05 -35.16
N LEU A 415 -35.77 2.60 -35.69
CA LEU A 415 -35.71 1.87 -36.98
C LEU A 415 -36.55 0.59 -36.95
N ARG A 416 -36.56 -0.16 -35.85
CA ARG A 416 -37.41 -1.35 -35.69
C ARG A 416 -38.89 -0.98 -35.63
N ARG A 417 -39.27 0.12 -34.97
CA ARG A 417 -40.64 0.61 -34.91
C ARG A 417 -41.15 1.00 -36.30
N GLN A 418 -40.26 1.55 -37.12
CA GLN A 418 -40.56 1.90 -38.52
C GLN A 418 -40.46 0.68 -39.48
N LYS A 419 -40.21 -0.54 -38.96
CA LYS A 419 -40.04 -1.76 -39.73
C LYS A 419 -38.86 -1.75 -40.71
N LEU A 420 -37.86 -0.91 -40.50
CA LEU A 420 -36.63 -0.79 -41.28
C LEU A 420 -35.57 -1.80 -40.76
N TRP A 421 -35.91 -3.09 -40.84
CA TRP A 421 -35.15 -4.19 -40.27
C TRP A 421 -33.70 -4.26 -40.78
N ALA A 422 -33.49 -4.07 -42.10
CA ALA A 422 -32.18 -4.12 -42.74
C ALA A 422 -31.19 -3.07 -42.15
N LEU A 423 -31.67 -1.90 -41.78
CA LEU A 423 -30.84 -0.86 -41.16
C LEU A 423 -30.55 -1.16 -39.69
N SER A 424 -31.55 -1.69 -38.99
CA SER A 424 -31.39 -2.16 -37.61
C SER A 424 -30.34 -3.28 -37.49
N ASP A 425 -30.34 -4.23 -38.45
CA ASP A 425 -29.35 -5.31 -38.47
C ASP A 425 -27.94 -4.82 -38.85
N ARG A 426 -27.85 -3.86 -39.79
CA ARG A 426 -26.56 -3.21 -40.10
C ARG A 426 -25.91 -2.56 -38.88
N ILE A 427 -26.68 -1.92 -38.01
CA ILE A 427 -26.17 -1.35 -36.75
C ILE A 427 -25.63 -2.47 -35.86
N ARG A 428 -26.40 -3.54 -35.63
CA ARG A 428 -25.99 -4.67 -34.82
C ARG A 428 -24.71 -5.34 -35.36
N ASP A 429 -24.64 -5.57 -36.67
CA ASP A 429 -23.49 -6.21 -37.27
C ASP A 429 -22.26 -5.30 -37.30
N GLY A 430 -22.47 -3.97 -37.41
CA GLY A 430 -21.43 -2.98 -37.27
C GLY A 430 -20.81 -2.96 -35.87
N LEU A 431 -21.65 -2.96 -34.84
CA LEU A 431 -21.22 -3.04 -33.45
C LEU A 431 -20.53 -4.39 -33.15
N GLY A 432 -21.05 -5.50 -33.67
CA GLY A 432 -20.43 -6.82 -33.54
C GLY A 432 -18.99 -6.88 -34.08
N ARG A 433 -18.70 -6.19 -35.20
CA ARG A 433 -17.32 -6.05 -35.73
C ARG A 433 -16.39 -5.25 -34.84
N LEU A 434 -16.93 -4.40 -33.97
CA LEU A 434 -16.19 -3.63 -32.97
C LEU A 434 -16.10 -4.36 -31.61
N GLY A 435 -16.56 -5.64 -31.55
CA GLY A 435 -16.56 -6.40 -30.28
C GLY A 435 -17.69 -6.02 -29.33
N ILE A 436 -18.74 -5.34 -29.81
CA ILE A 436 -19.89 -4.93 -28.97
C ILE A 436 -21.11 -5.81 -29.36
N VAL A 437 -21.63 -6.54 -28.38
CA VAL A 437 -22.80 -7.41 -28.56
C VAL A 437 -24.03 -6.76 -27.92
N LEU A 438 -25.12 -6.63 -28.72
CA LEU A 438 -26.41 -6.16 -28.23
C LEU A 438 -27.27 -7.38 -27.79
N GLU A 439 -27.85 -7.29 -26.60
CA GLU A 439 -28.78 -8.27 -26.04
C GLU A 439 -30.18 -7.67 -25.90
N ASP A 440 -31.10 -8.12 -26.73
CA ASP A 440 -32.52 -7.70 -26.70
C ASP A 440 -33.24 -8.48 -25.58
N LYS A 441 -33.76 -7.80 -24.56
CA LYS A 441 -34.54 -8.38 -23.44
C LYS A 441 -36.03 -8.14 -23.62
N LYS A 442 -36.85 -8.91 -22.91
CA LYS A 442 -38.32 -8.74 -22.91
C LYS A 442 -38.70 -7.30 -22.49
N LYS A 443 -39.72 -6.71 -23.10
CA LYS A 443 -40.21 -5.34 -22.93
C LYS A 443 -39.35 -4.26 -23.61
N ASP A 444 -38.88 -4.47 -24.85
CA ASP A 444 -38.11 -3.49 -25.65
C ASP A 444 -36.86 -2.91 -24.98
N LYS A 445 -36.29 -3.63 -24.00
CA LYS A 445 -35.05 -3.22 -23.36
C LYS A 445 -33.86 -3.92 -24.04
N THR A 446 -32.98 -3.13 -24.66
CA THR A 446 -31.72 -3.61 -25.24
C THR A 446 -30.59 -3.27 -24.28
N THR A 447 -29.75 -4.22 -23.95
CA THR A 447 -28.48 -4.04 -23.20
C THR A 447 -27.32 -4.38 -24.11
N TRP A 448 -26.11 -3.93 -23.73
CA TRP A 448 -24.91 -4.20 -24.51
C TRP A 448 -23.76 -4.65 -23.62
N LYS A 449 -22.82 -5.38 -24.23
CA LYS A 449 -21.55 -5.76 -23.56
C LYS A 449 -20.42 -5.82 -24.58
N LYS A 450 -19.19 -5.54 -24.13
CA LYS A 450 -17.98 -5.80 -24.89
C LYS A 450 -17.64 -7.29 -24.80
N VAL A 451 -17.30 -7.88 -25.93
CA VAL A 451 -16.72 -9.23 -26.02
C VAL A 451 -15.25 -9.02 -26.40
N ARG A 452 -14.34 -9.43 -25.50
CA ARG A 452 -12.89 -9.41 -25.74
C ARG A 452 -12.50 -10.48 -26.75
#